data_ac64d46e15634e0d9a4e572ef1f267a7
#
_entry.id   ac64d46e15634e0d9a4e572ef1f267a7
#
_cell.length_a   1.000
_cell.length_b   1.000
_cell.length_c   1.000
_cell.angle_alpha   90.00
_cell.angle_beta   90.00
_cell.angle_gamma   90.00
#
_symmetry.space_group_name_H-M   'P 1'
#
loop_
_entity.id
_entity.type
_entity.pdbx_description
1 polymer ?
#
loop_
_entity_poly.entity_id
_entity_poly.type
_entity_poly.pdbx_seq_one_letter_code
_entity_poly.pdbx_strand_id
1 'polypeptide(L)'
;MCKIDDFIDVTSRYIAELLDLRADIRPVEKDVLHTFPANITAGYTFCTANLLGHDVVLLYSADSSAYTPGQMRKQKELVERKAQCPVIFVLRTVAAYNVRRLVRHRVNFIIPQKQMFIPDLLIDLKPHKNNIGGGEETQIPAIAQCIILYHLEVKSLEGKGTYDIAAVSYTHLRAHETRED
;
A
#
# COMPACT_ATOMS: atom_id res chain seq x y z
N MET A 1 -21.99 15.89 13.14
CA MET A 1 -20.65 15.58 12.59
C MET A 1 -20.83 14.95 11.20
N CYS A 2 -20.24 15.50 10.19
CA CYS A 2 -20.45 15.03 8.82
C CYS A 2 -19.65 13.73 8.59
N LYS A 3 -20.24 12.75 7.87
CA LYS A 3 -19.55 11.46 7.57
C LYS A 3 -18.20 11.62 6.85
N ILE A 4 -17.96 12.79 6.26
CA ILE A 4 -16.70 13.09 5.58
C ILE A 4 -15.62 13.52 6.58
N ASP A 5 -15.95 14.26 7.63
CA ASP A 5 -14.99 14.71 8.63
C ASP A 5 -14.36 13.51 9.35
N ASP A 6 -15.18 12.52 9.74
CA ASP A 6 -14.67 11.25 10.30
C ASP A 6 -13.72 10.53 9.34
N PHE A 7 -13.99 10.61 8.02
CA PHE A 7 -13.14 9.94 7.03
C PHE A 7 -11.83 10.69 6.82
N ILE A 8 -11.83 12.00 6.88
CA ILE A 8 -10.61 12.84 6.86
C ILE A 8 -9.76 12.53 8.09
N ASP A 9 -10.36 12.46 9.28
CA ASP A 9 -9.65 12.16 10.53
C ASP A 9 -9.01 10.77 10.52
N VAL A 10 -9.72 9.75 10.03
CA VAL A 10 -9.19 8.39 9.88
C VAL A 10 -8.02 8.37 8.91
N THR A 11 -8.12 9.12 7.80
CA THR A 11 -7.05 9.22 6.80
C THR A 11 -5.82 9.93 7.36
N SER A 12 -6.01 11.06 8.05
CA SER A 12 -4.92 11.82 8.67
C SER A 12 -4.16 10.99 9.70
N ARG A 13 -4.90 10.24 10.54
CA ARG A 13 -4.32 9.32 11.51
C ARG A 13 -3.53 8.21 10.85
N TYR A 14 -4.07 7.60 9.80
CA TYR A 14 -3.39 6.54 9.05
C TYR A 14 -2.11 7.04 8.37
N ILE A 15 -2.12 8.25 7.82
CA ILE A 15 -0.91 8.89 7.27
C ILE A 15 0.12 9.11 8.37
N ALA A 16 -0.30 9.60 9.54
CA ALA A 16 0.58 9.83 10.69
C ALA A 16 1.23 8.54 11.20
N GLU A 17 0.45 7.45 11.26
CA GLU A 17 0.96 6.13 11.70
C GLU A 17 1.99 5.54 10.72
N LEU A 18 1.83 5.76 9.41
CA LEU A 18 2.71 5.16 8.41
C LEU A 18 3.95 6.00 8.06
N LEU A 19 3.80 7.32 8.06
CA LEU A 19 4.84 8.24 7.60
C LEU A 19 5.49 9.04 8.73
N ASP A 20 5.03 8.85 9.98
CA ASP A 20 5.40 9.68 11.14
C ASP A 20 5.24 11.19 10.85
N LEU A 21 4.17 11.53 10.12
CA LEU A 21 3.93 12.86 9.56
C LEU A 21 2.49 13.29 9.83
N ARG A 22 2.30 14.43 10.46
CA ARG A 22 0.97 15.04 10.59
C ARG A 22 0.59 15.76 9.31
N ALA A 23 -0.32 15.16 8.54
CA ALA A 23 -0.88 15.79 7.35
C ALA A 23 -2.02 16.74 7.77
N ASP A 24 -1.86 18.03 7.49
CA ASP A 24 -2.92 19.03 7.64
C ASP A 24 -3.82 18.96 6.40
N ILE A 25 -4.92 18.24 6.52
CA ILE A 25 -5.87 18.02 5.42
C ILE A 25 -6.97 19.06 5.50
N ARG A 26 -7.10 19.88 4.47
CA ARG A 26 -8.07 20.99 4.41
C ARG A 26 -9.02 20.80 3.22
N PRO A 27 -10.34 20.97 3.42
CA PRO A 27 -11.29 21.00 2.32
C PRO A 27 -10.98 22.16 1.36
N VAL A 28 -11.14 21.92 0.06
CA VAL A 28 -11.01 22.94 -0.97
C VAL A 28 -12.24 23.83 -0.98
N GLU A 29 -12.04 25.13 -1.08
CA GLU A 29 -13.12 26.12 -1.16
C GLU A 29 -13.98 25.92 -2.41
N LYS A 30 -15.28 26.20 -2.30
CA LYS A 30 -16.24 26.00 -3.39
C LYS A 30 -15.89 26.79 -4.65
N ASP A 31 -15.34 27.98 -4.50
CA ASP A 31 -14.96 28.85 -5.61
C ASP A 31 -13.86 28.26 -6.48
N VAL A 32 -12.95 27.52 -5.88
CA VAL A 32 -11.88 26.80 -6.61
C VAL A 32 -12.44 25.58 -7.33
N LEU A 33 -13.47 24.94 -6.79
CA LEU A 33 -14.07 23.74 -7.37
C LEU A 33 -14.71 23.99 -8.75
N HIS A 34 -15.18 25.21 -9.03
CA HIS A 34 -15.73 25.57 -10.35
C HIS A 34 -14.72 25.46 -11.50
N THR A 35 -13.44 25.42 -11.19
CA THR A 35 -12.39 25.24 -12.21
C THR A 35 -12.30 23.79 -12.71
N PHE A 36 -12.83 22.82 -11.93
CA PHE A 36 -12.80 21.39 -12.28
C PHE A 36 -14.09 20.94 -12.97
N PRO A 37 -14.05 19.86 -13.77
CA PRO A 37 -15.24 19.33 -14.43
C PRO A 37 -16.34 18.92 -13.43
N ALA A 38 -17.58 19.32 -13.69
CA ALA A 38 -18.72 19.08 -12.80
C ALA A 38 -18.93 17.59 -12.46
N ASN A 39 -18.67 16.69 -13.41
CA ASN A 39 -18.77 15.25 -13.18
C ASN A 39 -17.73 14.70 -12.18
N ILE A 40 -16.61 15.40 -11.99
CA ILE A 40 -15.60 15.03 -10.99
C ILE A 40 -15.96 15.68 -9.65
N THR A 41 -16.30 16.96 -9.64
CA THR A 41 -16.66 17.65 -8.40
C THR A 41 -17.94 17.10 -7.74
N ALA A 42 -18.86 16.53 -8.52
CA ALA A 42 -20.06 15.87 -7.99
C ALA A 42 -19.75 14.49 -7.35
N GLY A 43 -18.67 13.82 -7.76
CA GLY A 43 -18.34 12.46 -7.31
C GLY A 43 -17.34 12.39 -6.16
N TYR A 44 -16.63 13.50 -5.88
CA TYR A 44 -15.57 13.53 -4.88
C TYR A 44 -15.64 14.77 -4.00
N THR A 45 -15.25 14.59 -2.74
CA THR A 45 -14.89 15.73 -1.89
C THR A 45 -13.42 16.03 -2.07
N PHE A 46 -13.11 17.27 -2.44
CA PHE A 46 -11.75 17.73 -2.68
C PHE A 46 -11.14 18.28 -1.40
N CYS A 47 -9.96 17.81 -1.07
CA CYS A 47 -9.13 18.36 0.00
C CYS A 47 -7.71 18.60 -0.53
N THR A 48 -6.98 19.48 0.15
CA THR A 48 -5.54 19.67 -0.07
C THR A 48 -4.77 19.25 1.16
N ALA A 49 -3.54 18.80 0.96
CA ALA A 49 -2.60 18.49 2.04
C ALA A 49 -1.17 18.68 1.54
N ASN A 50 -0.23 18.82 2.47
CA ASN A 50 1.20 18.68 2.17
C ASN A 50 1.68 17.32 2.69
N LEU A 51 2.23 16.50 1.80
CA LEU A 51 2.80 15.20 2.11
C LEU A 51 4.28 15.18 1.73
N LEU A 52 5.15 15.00 2.71
CA LEU A 52 6.60 14.93 2.50
C LEU A 52 7.17 16.14 1.72
N GLY A 53 6.63 17.34 1.96
CA GLY A 53 7.03 18.56 1.26
C GLY A 53 6.37 18.78 -0.10
N HIS A 54 5.48 17.89 -0.53
CA HIS A 54 4.72 18.03 -1.78
C HIS A 54 3.26 18.40 -1.51
N ASP A 55 2.79 19.45 -2.17
CA ASP A 55 1.37 19.77 -2.16
C ASP A 55 0.62 18.77 -3.01
N VAL A 56 -0.48 18.24 -2.47
CA VAL A 56 -1.30 17.21 -3.12
C VAL A 56 -2.78 17.54 -3.02
N VAL A 57 -3.55 17.06 -3.99
CA VAL A 57 -5.02 17.05 -3.94
C VAL A 57 -5.50 15.67 -3.56
N LEU A 58 -6.32 15.61 -2.50
CA LEU A 58 -6.98 14.40 -2.03
C LEU A 58 -8.43 14.37 -2.54
N LEU A 59 -8.79 13.32 -3.26
CA LEU A 59 -10.15 13.10 -3.76
C LEU A 59 -10.83 12.01 -2.93
N TYR A 60 -11.69 12.41 -2.00
CA TYR A 60 -12.45 11.51 -1.17
C TYR A 60 -13.68 11.00 -1.90
N SER A 61 -13.75 9.69 -2.15
CA SER A 61 -14.93 9.04 -2.72
C SER A 61 -15.84 8.50 -1.63
N ALA A 62 -17.10 8.92 -1.65
CA ALA A 62 -18.14 8.34 -0.79
C ALA A 62 -18.45 6.89 -1.20
N ASP A 63 -18.45 6.61 -2.50
CA ASP A 63 -18.67 5.28 -3.10
C ASP A 63 -17.49 4.90 -3.99
N SER A 64 -16.63 4.04 -3.47
CA SER A 64 -15.44 3.55 -4.20
C SER A 64 -15.79 2.59 -5.35
N SER A 65 -17.04 2.15 -5.48
CA SER A 65 -17.51 1.33 -6.58
C SER A 65 -18.01 2.13 -7.79
N ALA A 66 -18.24 3.44 -7.59
CA ALA A 66 -18.80 4.32 -8.62
C ALA A 66 -17.90 4.47 -9.87
N TYR A 67 -16.59 4.26 -9.73
CA TYR A 67 -15.64 4.47 -10.82
C TYR A 67 -14.71 3.28 -11.02
N THR A 68 -14.47 2.95 -12.28
CA THR A 68 -13.46 1.96 -12.65
C THR A 68 -12.03 2.53 -12.52
N PRO A 69 -11.01 1.69 -12.29
CA PRO A 69 -9.61 2.14 -12.24
C PRO A 69 -9.16 2.93 -13.49
N GLY A 70 -9.66 2.57 -14.67
CA GLY A 70 -9.37 3.30 -15.90
C GLY A 70 -10.02 4.69 -15.96
N GLN A 71 -11.22 4.84 -15.40
CA GLN A 71 -11.87 6.15 -15.26
C GLN A 71 -11.13 7.01 -14.22
N MET A 72 -10.75 6.44 -13.11
CA MET A 72 -9.97 7.14 -12.07
C MET A 72 -8.64 7.64 -12.61
N ARG A 73 -7.94 6.86 -13.44
CA ARG A 73 -6.74 7.32 -14.13
C ARG A 73 -7.00 8.56 -15.00
N LYS A 74 -8.04 8.54 -15.81
CA LYS A 74 -8.39 9.71 -16.66
C LYS A 74 -8.76 10.94 -15.83
N GLN A 75 -9.50 10.72 -14.72
CA GLN A 75 -9.87 11.78 -13.78
C GLN A 75 -8.63 12.37 -13.09
N LYS A 76 -7.69 11.51 -12.66
CA LYS A 76 -6.39 11.90 -12.11
C LYS A 76 -5.67 12.85 -13.07
N GLU A 77 -5.45 12.42 -14.31
CA GLU A 77 -4.76 13.20 -15.34
C GLU A 77 -5.42 14.57 -15.60
N LEU A 78 -6.77 14.64 -15.56
CA LEU A 78 -7.50 15.89 -15.74
C LEU A 78 -7.33 16.85 -14.56
N VAL A 79 -7.42 16.33 -13.34
CA VAL A 79 -7.28 17.17 -12.14
C VAL A 79 -5.84 17.63 -11.96
N GLU A 80 -4.85 16.74 -12.13
CA GLU A 80 -3.42 17.08 -12.03
C GLU A 80 -3.01 18.17 -13.02
N ARG A 81 -3.52 18.11 -14.25
CA ARG A 81 -3.24 19.12 -15.26
C ARG A 81 -3.72 20.51 -14.86
N LYS A 82 -4.79 20.60 -14.05
CA LYS A 82 -5.33 21.88 -13.58
C LYS A 82 -4.73 22.30 -12.24
N ALA A 83 -4.58 21.37 -11.32
CA ALA A 83 -4.05 21.64 -9.98
C ALA A 83 -2.52 21.79 -9.95
N GLN A 84 -1.82 21.30 -10.99
CA GLN A 84 -0.35 21.29 -11.11
C GLN A 84 0.34 20.59 -9.91
N CYS A 85 -0.34 19.63 -9.32
CA CYS A 85 0.16 18.82 -8.20
C CYS A 85 -0.42 17.40 -8.26
N PRO A 86 0.22 16.43 -7.61
CA PRO A 86 -0.25 15.05 -7.58
C PRO A 86 -1.65 14.91 -7.00
N VAL A 87 -2.45 14.03 -7.60
CA VAL A 87 -3.81 13.70 -7.15
C VAL A 87 -3.83 12.33 -6.53
N ILE A 88 -4.43 12.20 -5.36
CA ILE A 88 -4.53 10.96 -4.59
C ILE A 88 -5.99 10.67 -4.31
N PHE A 89 -6.47 9.49 -4.67
CA PHE A 89 -7.81 9.03 -4.32
C PHE A 89 -7.82 8.44 -2.91
N VAL A 90 -8.72 8.92 -2.08
CA VAL A 90 -8.95 8.34 -0.75
C VAL A 90 -10.22 7.50 -0.82
N LEU A 91 -10.06 6.19 -0.66
CA LEU A 91 -11.09 5.18 -0.91
C LEU A 91 -11.40 4.45 0.39
N ARG A 92 -12.68 4.30 0.74
CA ARG A 92 -13.09 3.64 1.97
C ARG A 92 -12.92 2.13 1.90
N THR A 93 -13.38 1.54 0.81
CA THR A 93 -13.33 0.09 0.60
C THR A 93 -13.17 -0.21 -0.88
N VAL A 94 -12.24 -1.09 -1.22
CA VAL A 94 -11.97 -1.49 -2.60
C VAL A 94 -11.79 -3.00 -2.67
N ALA A 95 -12.42 -3.65 -3.64
CA ALA A 95 -12.23 -5.07 -3.89
C ALA A 95 -10.77 -5.36 -4.30
N ALA A 96 -10.22 -6.47 -3.85
CA ALA A 96 -8.80 -6.80 -4.04
C ALA A 96 -8.37 -6.82 -5.52
N TYR A 97 -9.25 -7.26 -6.43
CA TYR A 97 -8.97 -7.25 -7.87
C TYR A 97 -8.86 -5.82 -8.43
N ASN A 98 -9.66 -4.88 -7.91
CA ASN A 98 -9.58 -3.48 -8.29
C ASN A 98 -8.32 -2.80 -7.77
N VAL A 99 -7.85 -3.16 -6.57
CA VAL A 99 -6.57 -2.66 -6.03
C VAL A 99 -5.42 -3.02 -6.97
N ARG A 100 -5.36 -4.27 -7.47
CA ARG A 100 -4.33 -4.69 -8.45
C ARG A 100 -4.41 -3.88 -9.76
N ARG A 101 -5.62 -3.52 -10.18
CA ARG A 101 -5.83 -2.69 -11.39
C ARG A 101 -5.42 -1.24 -11.15
N LEU A 102 -5.72 -0.66 -9.98
CA LEU A 102 -5.26 0.68 -9.61
C LEU A 102 -3.73 0.76 -9.62
N VAL A 103 -3.05 -0.21 -9.04
CA VAL A 103 -1.58 -0.32 -9.06
C VAL A 103 -1.07 -0.42 -10.51
N ARG A 104 -1.67 -1.29 -11.35
CA ARG A 104 -1.30 -1.43 -12.76
C ARG A 104 -1.45 -0.13 -13.56
N HIS A 105 -2.49 0.64 -13.26
CA HIS A 105 -2.76 1.94 -13.89
C HIS A 105 -1.97 3.10 -13.27
N ARG A 106 -1.12 2.84 -12.27
CA ARG A 106 -0.36 3.85 -11.52
C ARG A 106 -1.24 4.98 -10.98
N VAL A 107 -2.41 4.62 -10.47
CA VAL A 107 -3.31 5.55 -9.79
C VAL A 107 -2.84 5.70 -8.36
N ASN A 108 -2.60 6.93 -7.90
CA ASN A 108 -2.31 7.20 -6.50
C ASN A 108 -3.55 6.96 -5.67
N PHE A 109 -3.46 6.15 -4.60
CA PHE A 109 -4.59 5.92 -3.71
C PHE A 109 -4.16 5.67 -2.26
N ILE A 110 -5.07 6.01 -1.36
CA ILE A 110 -5.02 5.66 0.06
C ILE A 110 -6.30 4.91 0.40
N ILE A 111 -6.16 3.73 0.95
CA ILE A 111 -7.24 2.98 1.61
C ILE A 111 -6.85 2.93 3.08
N PRO A 112 -7.41 3.78 3.95
CA PRO A 112 -7.02 3.85 5.35
C PRO A 112 -7.06 2.49 6.03
N GLN A 113 -6.07 2.19 6.87
CA GLN A 113 -5.85 0.92 7.56
C GLN A 113 -5.57 -0.30 6.66
N LYS A 114 -5.42 -0.11 5.34
CA LYS A 114 -5.17 -1.23 4.40
C LYS A 114 -3.96 -1.01 3.52
N GLN A 115 -3.89 0.07 2.78
CA GLN A 115 -2.80 0.30 1.83
C GLN A 115 -2.70 1.77 1.44
N MET A 116 -1.48 2.24 1.30
CA MET A 116 -1.13 3.50 0.65
C MET A 116 -0.23 3.19 -0.55
N PHE A 117 -0.59 3.70 -1.72
CA PHE A 117 0.18 3.56 -2.95
C PHE A 117 0.19 4.91 -3.68
N ILE A 118 1.31 5.60 -3.63
CA ILE A 118 1.48 6.92 -4.23
C ILE A 118 2.80 6.91 -5.03
N PRO A 119 2.81 6.27 -6.20
CA PRO A 119 4.01 6.15 -7.03
C PRO A 119 4.59 7.50 -7.44
N ASP A 120 3.77 8.53 -7.55
CA ASP A 120 4.24 9.87 -7.89
C ASP A 120 5.08 10.50 -6.76
N LEU A 121 4.93 10.04 -5.52
CA LEU A 121 5.77 10.37 -4.38
C LEU A 121 6.69 9.20 -3.96
N LEU A 122 6.82 8.16 -4.78
CA LEU A 122 7.61 6.94 -4.52
C LEU A 122 7.18 6.18 -3.25
N ILE A 123 5.89 6.22 -2.91
CA ILE A 123 5.33 5.56 -1.73
C ILE A 123 4.52 4.33 -2.14
N ASP A 124 4.91 3.15 -1.66
CA ASP A 124 4.13 1.89 -1.73
C ASP A 124 4.15 1.20 -0.36
N LEU A 125 3.22 1.57 0.50
CA LEU A 125 3.10 1.03 1.84
C LEU A 125 1.86 0.14 1.94
N LYS A 126 2.09 -1.11 2.34
CA LYS A 126 1.05 -2.08 2.71
C LYS A 126 1.15 -2.33 4.21
N PRO A 127 0.02 -2.49 4.92
CA PRO A 127 0.10 -2.95 6.29
C PRO A 127 0.86 -4.28 6.27
N HIS A 128 1.96 -4.31 6.99
CA HIS A 128 2.57 -5.58 7.33
C HIS A 128 1.49 -6.35 8.10
N LYS A 129 1.08 -7.49 7.58
CA LYS A 129 0.30 -8.43 8.40
C LYS A 129 1.26 -8.94 9.47
N ASN A 130 1.46 -8.13 10.50
CA ASN A 130 1.84 -8.69 11.76
C ASN A 130 0.68 -9.58 12.15
N ASN A 131 0.82 -10.86 11.99
CA ASN A 131 0.05 -11.86 12.70
C ASN A 131 0.40 -11.74 14.21
N ILE A 132 0.16 -10.56 14.79
CA ILE A 132 0.11 -10.34 16.22
C ILE A 132 -1.36 -10.53 16.59
N GLY A 133 -1.78 -11.76 16.50
CA GLY A 133 -3.12 -12.18 16.84
C GLY A 133 -3.13 -13.67 17.10
N GLY A 134 -2.86 -14.06 18.36
CA GLY A 134 -2.94 -15.44 18.83
C GLY A 134 -1.67 -16.25 18.56
N GLY A 135 -0.88 -16.41 19.60
CA GLY A 135 0.27 -17.28 19.77
C GLY A 135 0.37 -18.52 18.86
N GLU A 136 0.84 -18.34 17.67
CA GLU A 136 1.71 -19.30 17.06
C GLU A 136 3.08 -18.63 17.04
N GLU A 137 3.98 -19.11 17.88
CA GLU A 137 5.39 -18.91 17.69
C GLU A 137 5.64 -19.12 16.21
N THR A 138 6.18 -18.13 15.54
CA THR A 138 6.54 -18.24 14.11
C THR A 138 7.70 -19.22 14.08
N GLN A 139 7.41 -20.51 14.11
CA GLN A 139 8.43 -21.54 13.97
C GLN A 139 9.06 -21.35 12.60
N ILE A 140 10.35 -21.07 12.61
CA ILE A 140 11.13 -21.04 11.38
C ILE A 140 10.95 -22.40 10.71
N PRO A 141 10.53 -22.45 9.42
CA PRO A 141 10.35 -23.74 8.74
C PRO A 141 11.58 -24.64 8.92
N ALA A 142 11.38 -25.93 9.11
CA ALA A 142 12.45 -26.89 9.40
C ALA A 142 13.60 -26.79 8.39
N ILE A 143 13.29 -26.58 7.11
CA ILE A 143 14.28 -26.34 6.04
C ILE A 143 15.12 -25.10 6.31
N ALA A 144 14.50 -23.99 6.73
CA ALA A 144 15.22 -22.76 7.05
C ALA A 144 16.09 -22.92 8.28
N GLN A 145 15.63 -23.67 9.30
CA GLN A 145 16.44 -24.02 10.47
C GLN A 145 17.67 -24.84 10.06
N CYS A 146 17.50 -25.84 9.20
CA CYS A 146 18.61 -26.66 8.68
C CYS A 146 19.64 -25.81 7.90
N ILE A 147 19.20 -24.88 7.08
CA ILE A 147 20.08 -23.98 6.32
C ILE A 147 20.86 -23.06 7.26
N ILE A 148 20.21 -22.50 8.28
CA ILE A 148 20.87 -21.65 9.29
C ILE A 148 21.89 -22.47 10.08
N LEU A 149 21.55 -23.65 10.55
CA LEU A 149 22.47 -24.52 11.27
C LEU A 149 23.65 -24.95 10.42
N TYR A 150 23.41 -25.31 9.16
CA TYR A 150 24.49 -25.62 8.22
C TYR A 150 25.43 -24.45 7.99
N HIS A 151 24.90 -23.24 7.86
CA HIS A 151 25.68 -22.01 7.73
C HIS A 151 26.58 -21.74 8.94
N LEU A 152 26.05 -21.97 10.13
CA LEU A 152 26.74 -21.70 11.40
C LEU A 152 27.74 -22.80 11.78
N GLU A 153 27.37 -24.08 11.61
CA GLU A 153 28.10 -25.21 12.18
C GLU A 153 29.02 -25.90 11.16
N VAL A 154 28.66 -25.88 9.89
CA VAL A 154 29.35 -26.69 8.87
C VAL A 154 30.15 -25.85 7.89
N LYS A 155 29.49 -24.93 7.20
CA LYS A 155 30.12 -24.11 6.18
C LYS A 155 29.34 -22.85 5.92
N SER A 156 30.03 -21.70 5.91
CA SER A 156 29.41 -20.43 5.53
C SER A 156 28.81 -20.49 4.11
N LEU A 157 27.55 -20.04 4.03
CA LEU A 157 26.78 -19.88 2.80
C LEU A 157 26.84 -18.45 2.25
N GLU A 158 27.69 -17.61 2.81
CA GLU A 158 27.86 -16.24 2.40
C GLU A 158 28.31 -16.15 0.94
N GLY A 159 27.60 -15.36 0.13
CA GLY A 159 27.86 -15.24 -1.31
C GLY A 159 27.40 -16.43 -2.19
N LYS A 160 26.70 -17.42 -1.60
CA LYS A 160 26.12 -18.54 -2.36
C LYS A 160 24.79 -18.18 -2.98
N GLY A 161 24.54 -18.67 -4.21
CA GLY A 161 23.27 -18.51 -4.89
C GLY A 161 22.19 -19.45 -4.36
N THR A 162 20.94 -19.17 -4.72
CA THR A 162 19.77 -19.99 -4.31
C THR A 162 19.88 -21.46 -4.72
N TYR A 163 20.52 -21.77 -5.84
CA TYR A 163 20.78 -23.15 -6.29
C TYR A 163 21.75 -23.90 -5.38
N ASP A 164 22.80 -23.24 -4.91
CA ASP A 164 23.79 -23.85 -3.99
C ASP A 164 23.15 -24.13 -2.63
N ILE A 165 22.25 -23.23 -2.17
CA ILE A 165 21.51 -23.37 -0.92
C ILE A 165 20.49 -24.50 -1.04
N ALA A 166 19.79 -24.61 -2.16
CA ALA A 166 18.85 -25.69 -2.42
C ALA A 166 19.54 -27.07 -2.46
N ALA A 167 20.73 -27.15 -3.01
CA ALA A 167 21.52 -28.41 -3.04
C ALA A 167 21.87 -28.89 -1.63
N VAL A 168 22.16 -27.98 -0.69
CA VAL A 168 22.44 -28.32 0.72
C VAL A 168 21.21 -28.88 1.41
N SER A 169 20.04 -28.26 1.21
CA SER A 169 18.79 -28.75 1.81
C SER A 169 18.35 -30.10 1.26
N TYR A 170 18.58 -30.36 -0.03
CA TYR A 170 18.21 -31.61 -0.68
C TYR A 170 19.07 -32.80 -0.24
N THR A 171 20.36 -32.59 -0.03
CA THR A 171 21.25 -33.65 0.47
C THR A 171 20.98 -34.04 1.91
N HIS A 172 20.54 -33.10 2.75
CA HIS A 172 20.19 -33.40 4.15
C HIS A 172 18.85 -34.14 4.28
N LEU A 173 17.84 -33.80 3.48
CA LEU A 173 16.55 -34.51 3.47
C LEU A 173 16.73 -35.98 3.05
N ARG A 174 17.57 -36.26 2.05
CA ARG A 174 17.83 -37.62 1.57
C ARG A 174 18.63 -38.49 2.57
N ALA A 175 19.45 -37.87 3.39
CA ALA A 175 20.20 -38.59 4.44
C ALA A 175 19.30 -39.04 5.61
N HIS A 176 18.14 -38.43 5.81
CA HIS A 176 17.15 -38.84 6.82
C HIS A 176 16.22 -39.95 6.32
N GLU A 177 15.88 -39.97 5.02
CA GLU A 177 15.01 -41.03 4.45
C GLU A 177 15.70 -42.41 4.35
N THR A 178 17.01 -42.46 4.35
CA THR A 178 17.75 -43.72 4.25
C THR A 178 18.10 -44.38 5.59
N ARG A 179 17.57 -43.85 6.70
CA ARG A 179 17.82 -44.37 8.07
C ARG A 179 16.62 -45.10 8.73
N GLU A 180 15.52 -45.23 8.01
CA GLU A 180 14.29 -45.92 8.48
C GLU A 180 14.01 -47.24 7.71
N ASP A 181 15.04 -47.91 7.15
CA ASP A 181 14.95 -49.29 6.68
C ASP A 181 15.78 -50.24 7.54
#